data_db3bbc26dae81b2b32f93b6506cc5e74
#
_entry.id   db3bbc26dae81b2b32f93b6506cc5e74
#
_cell.length_a   1.000
_cell.length_b   1.000
_cell.length_c   1.000
_cell.angle_alpha   90.00
_cell.angle_beta   90.00
_cell.angle_gamma   90.00
#
_symmetry.space_group_name_H-M   'P 1'
#
loop_
_entity.id
_entity.type
_entity.pdbx_description
1 polymer ?
#
loop_
_entity_poly.entity_id
_entity_poly.type
_entity_poly.pdbx_seq_one_letter_code
_entity_poly.pdbx_strand_id
1 'polypeptide(L)'
;DSSTSRGLGDVYKRQIHYRGGKDAAALYFRINPDSRFFSGKGLILGGSHSPNLNSNHSLVGDLSAILIQNVSPLINLIRVPSKKIALMSEWESKIEAIANSTIPVNVTNLSGVPSWMLVLIKNILQKTGKQSLEEVWPNLEVFFHGGVAFNPYREQYKQVIQSPKMHYVETYNASEGYFGTQNDLSDPAMLLMIDYGIFYEFMPLEEVGKEFPRTCCLEEVELNKNYAMIISTSCGLWRYMIGDTVKFTSKNPYKFIITGRTKHFINAFGEELIVDNAEKGLIKACAMTGAQVSDYSAAPVFMDEHAKCRHQWLIEFAKMPDSIENFAAILDTTLKEVNSDYEAKRWKDIALQPLEVIVARKGLFHDWLAKKGKLGGQHKIPRLSNTREYIEEMLELNKA
;
A
#
# COMPACT_ATOMS: atom_id res chain seq x y z
N ASP A 1 -4.51 9.91 -16.60
CA ASP A 1 -3.87 8.65 -16.22
C ASP A 1 -2.34 8.80 -16.28
N SER A 2 -1.71 8.87 -15.10
CA SER A 2 -0.26 9.02 -14.93
C SER A 2 0.54 7.81 -15.44
N SER A 3 -0.12 6.67 -15.62
CA SER A 3 0.52 5.40 -16.04
C SER A 3 0.73 5.29 -17.55
N THR A 4 0.12 6.12 -18.36
CA THR A 4 0.12 6.01 -19.83
C THR A 4 1.19 6.84 -20.54
N SER A 5 2.38 6.98 -19.99
CA SER A 5 3.50 7.61 -20.73
C SER A 5 4.03 6.69 -21.83
N ARG A 6 4.16 7.21 -23.05
CA ARG A 6 4.71 6.51 -24.21
C ARG A 6 6.02 7.16 -24.69
N GLY A 7 6.90 6.37 -25.31
CA GLY A 7 8.13 6.88 -25.91
C GLY A 7 9.24 7.16 -24.90
N LEU A 8 9.99 8.26 -25.10
CA LEU A 8 11.14 8.63 -24.28
C LEU A 8 10.78 8.81 -22.79
N GLY A 9 9.61 9.36 -22.48
CA GLY A 9 9.15 9.53 -21.12
C GLY A 9 9.08 8.22 -20.33
N ASP A 10 8.62 7.12 -20.94
CA ASP A 10 8.58 5.79 -20.32
C ASP A 10 10.00 5.25 -20.04
N VAL A 11 10.95 5.46 -20.95
CA VAL A 11 12.36 5.07 -20.76
C VAL A 11 12.97 5.80 -19.56
N TYR A 12 12.78 7.11 -19.45
CA TYR A 12 13.29 7.90 -18.32
C TYR A 12 12.65 7.48 -16.99
N LYS A 13 11.35 7.24 -16.94
CA LYS A 13 10.68 6.71 -15.74
C LYS A 13 11.31 5.41 -15.27
N ARG A 14 11.50 4.46 -16.16
CA ARG A 14 12.15 3.18 -15.82
C ARG A 14 13.56 3.36 -15.31
N GLN A 15 14.34 4.28 -15.90
CA GLN A 15 15.70 4.58 -15.46
C GLN A 15 15.72 5.15 -14.04
N ILE A 16 14.77 6.03 -13.68
CA ILE A 16 14.61 6.58 -12.32
C ILE A 16 14.37 5.45 -11.31
N HIS A 17 13.44 4.53 -11.61
CA HIS A 17 13.16 3.40 -10.72
C HIS A 17 14.36 2.45 -10.58
N TYR A 18 15.08 2.15 -11.67
CA TYR A 18 16.30 1.33 -11.59
C TYR A 18 17.41 2.03 -10.83
N ARG A 19 17.53 3.35 -10.97
CA ARG A 19 18.44 4.15 -10.16
C ARG A 19 18.04 4.07 -8.69
N GLY A 20 16.77 4.28 -8.36
CA GLY A 20 16.24 4.16 -7.00
C GLY A 20 16.54 2.82 -6.35
N GLY A 21 16.36 1.71 -7.07
CA GLY A 21 16.73 0.38 -6.59
C GLY A 21 18.23 0.20 -6.32
N LYS A 22 19.10 0.78 -7.18
CA LYS A 22 20.55 0.76 -6.96
C LYS A 22 20.96 1.61 -5.77
N ASP A 23 20.39 2.80 -5.65
CA ASP A 23 20.72 3.74 -4.56
C ASP A 23 20.20 3.22 -3.22
N ALA A 24 19.04 2.53 -3.18
CA ALA A 24 18.56 1.84 -2.00
C ALA A 24 19.54 0.75 -1.53
N ALA A 25 20.06 -0.05 -2.45
CA ALA A 25 21.08 -1.04 -2.13
C ALA A 25 22.40 -0.37 -1.66
N ALA A 26 22.85 0.70 -2.33
CA ALA A 26 24.05 1.44 -1.93
C ALA A 26 23.91 2.08 -0.55
N LEU A 27 22.75 2.66 -0.23
CA LEU A 27 22.45 3.18 1.10
C LEU A 27 22.45 2.06 2.15
N TYR A 28 21.89 0.90 1.81
CA TYR A 28 21.91 -0.25 2.71
C TYR A 28 23.33 -0.73 3.02
N PHE A 29 24.24 -0.79 2.04
CA PHE A 29 25.66 -1.11 2.29
C PHE A 29 26.37 -0.08 3.18
N ARG A 30 25.95 1.18 3.16
CA ARG A 30 26.46 2.17 4.12
C ARG A 30 25.96 1.91 5.55
N ILE A 31 24.72 1.45 5.69
CA ILE A 31 24.11 1.09 6.98
C ILE A 31 24.72 -0.21 7.52
N ASN A 32 24.94 -1.19 6.64
CA ASN A 32 25.44 -2.52 6.97
C ASN A 32 26.64 -2.85 6.07
N PRO A 33 27.89 -2.41 6.41
CA PRO A 33 29.08 -2.65 5.60
C PRO A 33 29.44 -4.13 5.45
N ASP A 34 29.06 -4.97 6.41
CA ASP A 34 29.31 -6.42 6.42
C ASP A 34 28.20 -7.24 5.71
N SER A 35 27.36 -6.55 4.96
CA SER A 35 26.22 -7.16 4.27
C SER A 35 26.65 -8.26 3.31
N ARG A 36 25.90 -9.37 3.34
CA ARG A 36 26.02 -10.49 2.41
C ARG A 36 24.95 -10.45 1.29
N PHE A 37 24.38 -9.31 1.03
CA PHE A 37 23.32 -9.10 0.06
C PHE A 37 23.55 -9.83 -1.28
N PHE A 38 24.76 -9.76 -1.82
CA PHE A 38 25.14 -10.40 -3.09
C PHE A 38 25.67 -11.82 -2.94
N SER A 39 25.69 -12.40 -1.75
CA SER A 39 26.09 -13.82 -1.58
C SER A 39 25.03 -14.81 -2.02
N GLY A 40 23.82 -14.31 -2.28
CA GLY A 40 22.68 -15.09 -2.78
C GLY A 40 21.85 -14.29 -3.78
N LYS A 41 20.55 -14.58 -3.83
CA LYS A 41 19.61 -13.93 -4.73
C LYS A 41 18.58 -13.08 -3.99
N GLY A 42 18.16 -11.99 -4.63
CA GLY A 42 17.03 -11.18 -4.15
C GLY A 42 15.69 -11.74 -4.64
N LEU A 43 14.76 -11.97 -3.72
CA LEU A 43 13.40 -12.31 -4.06
C LEU A 43 12.59 -11.04 -4.28
N ILE A 44 12.07 -10.86 -5.50
CA ILE A 44 11.24 -9.72 -5.89
C ILE A 44 9.81 -10.20 -6.12
N LEU A 45 8.89 -9.76 -5.27
CA LEU A 45 7.46 -9.99 -5.43
C LEU A 45 6.81 -8.75 -6.00
N GLY A 46 6.46 -8.80 -7.27
CA GLY A 46 5.78 -7.73 -8.00
C GLY A 46 4.37 -8.11 -8.44
N GLY A 47 3.63 -7.13 -8.90
CA GLY A 47 2.32 -7.30 -9.50
C GLY A 47 2.36 -7.99 -10.87
N SER A 48 1.32 -7.84 -11.66
CA SER A 48 1.13 -8.54 -12.93
C SER A 48 0.79 -7.58 -14.08
N HIS A 49 0.85 -8.10 -15.28
CA HIS A 49 0.34 -7.41 -16.45
C HIS A 49 -1.19 -7.52 -16.54
N SER A 50 -1.79 -6.58 -17.26
CA SER A 50 -3.20 -6.61 -17.69
C SER A 50 -3.26 -7.06 -19.14
N PRO A 51 -3.24 -8.37 -19.45
CA PRO A 51 -3.07 -8.88 -20.81
C PRO A 51 -4.15 -8.38 -21.78
N ASN A 52 -5.37 -8.20 -21.27
CA ASN A 52 -6.53 -7.75 -22.06
C ASN A 52 -6.43 -6.28 -22.52
N LEU A 53 -5.52 -5.51 -21.92
CA LEU A 53 -5.26 -4.10 -22.24
C LEU A 53 -3.98 -3.93 -23.06
N ASN A 54 -3.20 -4.99 -23.26
CA ASN A 54 -1.96 -4.95 -24.03
C ASN A 54 -2.26 -4.80 -25.52
N SER A 55 -1.44 -4.01 -26.21
CA SER A 55 -1.40 -3.93 -27.68
C SER A 55 -0.05 -4.43 -28.19
N ASN A 56 0.07 -4.58 -29.52
CA ASN A 56 1.34 -5.00 -30.14
C ASN A 56 2.54 -4.10 -29.82
N HIS A 57 2.28 -2.88 -29.31
CA HIS A 57 3.30 -1.88 -29.05
C HIS A 57 3.26 -1.30 -27.63
N SER A 58 2.35 -1.77 -26.76
CA SER A 58 2.25 -1.29 -25.38
C SER A 58 1.90 -2.41 -24.42
N LEU A 59 2.58 -2.40 -23.27
CA LEU A 59 2.27 -3.26 -22.13
C LEU A 59 1.58 -2.42 -21.05
N VAL A 60 0.47 -2.92 -20.55
CA VAL A 60 -0.28 -2.33 -19.44
C VAL A 60 -0.19 -3.26 -18.23
N GLY A 61 0.02 -2.72 -17.07
CA GLY A 61 0.13 -3.50 -15.83
C GLY A 61 0.76 -2.70 -14.70
N ASP A 62 0.96 -3.38 -13.57
CA ASP A 62 1.63 -2.80 -12.42
C ASP A 62 3.04 -2.31 -12.75
N LEU A 63 3.48 -1.22 -12.11
CA LEU A 63 4.82 -0.69 -12.26
C LEU A 63 5.89 -1.78 -12.09
N SER A 64 5.78 -2.59 -11.05
CA SER A 64 6.75 -3.67 -10.77
C SER A 64 6.79 -4.71 -11.88
N ALA A 65 5.67 -5.04 -12.52
CA ALA A 65 5.63 -5.95 -13.67
C ALA A 65 6.34 -5.34 -14.88
N ILE A 66 6.10 -4.05 -15.16
CA ILE A 66 6.77 -3.31 -16.24
C ILE A 66 8.30 -3.25 -16.00
N LEU A 67 8.72 -2.99 -14.76
CA LEU A 67 10.15 -2.99 -14.40
C LEU A 67 10.77 -4.38 -14.57
N ILE A 68 10.14 -5.43 -14.06
CA ILE A 68 10.62 -6.82 -14.20
C ILE A 68 10.70 -7.22 -15.67
N GLN A 69 9.73 -6.81 -16.50
CA GLN A 69 9.74 -7.10 -17.93
C GLN A 69 10.95 -6.52 -18.65
N ASN A 70 11.39 -5.34 -18.24
CA ASN A 70 12.43 -4.56 -18.91
C ASN A 70 13.79 -4.57 -18.17
N VAL A 71 13.92 -5.35 -17.11
CA VAL A 71 15.17 -5.42 -16.35
C VAL A 71 16.33 -6.01 -17.17
N SER A 72 17.55 -5.49 -16.92
CA SER A 72 18.77 -6.00 -17.55
C SER A 72 18.95 -7.51 -17.34
N PRO A 73 19.41 -8.26 -18.35
CA PRO A 73 19.72 -9.70 -18.20
C PRO A 73 20.64 -10.00 -17.02
N LEU A 74 21.59 -9.13 -16.71
CA LEU A 74 22.52 -9.30 -15.57
C LEU A 74 21.78 -9.32 -14.23
N ILE A 75 20.74 -8.49 -14.06
CA ILE A 75 19.94 -8.48 -12.84
C ILE A 75 19.12 -9.79 -12.70
N ASN A 76 18.73 -10.41 -13.82
CA ASN A 76 18.05 -11.70 -13.77
C ASN A 76 18.93 -12.83 -13.21
N LEU A 77 20.27 -12.67 -13.19
CA LEU A 77 21.17 -13.67 -12.59
C LEU A 77 21.14 -13.62 -11.05
N ILE A 78 20.88 -12.46 -10.49
CA ILE A 78 20.93 -12.22 -9.04
C ILE A 78 19.55 -12.09 -8.38
N ARG A 79 18.47 -12.33 -9.12
CA ARG A 79 17.09 -12.27 -8.59
C ARG A 79 16.31 -13.57 -8.80
N VAL A 80 15.28 -13.76 -8.01
CA VAL A 80 14.24 -14.79 -8.12
C VAL A 80 12.86 -14.14 -7.89
N PRO A 81 11.77 -14.74 -8.37
CA PRO A 81 11.69 -15.89 -9.27
C PRO A 81 12.11 -15.55 -10.71
N SER A 82 12.07 -16.52 -11.60
CA SER A 82 12.26 -16.26 -13.03
C SER A 82 11.23 -15.27 -13.56
N LYS A 83 11.56 -14.57 -14.66
CA LYS A 83 10.66 -13.61 -15.28
C LYS A 83 9.29 -14.20 -15.62
N LYS A 84 9.28 -15.45 -16.13
CA LYS A 84 8.04 -16.17 -16.46
C LYS A 84 7.11 -16.29 -15.26
N ILE A 85 7.64 -16.66 -14.09
CA ILE A 85 6.87 -16.81 -12.85
C ILE A 85 6.49 -15.42 -12.29
N ALA A 86 7.44 -14.49 -12.25
CA ALA A 86 7.21 -13.15 -11.71
C ALA A 86 6.07 -12.38 -12.40
N LEU A 87 5.82 -12.66 -13.69
CA LEU A 87 4.83 -11.98 -14.52
C LEU A 87 3.51 -12.76 -14.68
N MET A 88 3.32 -13.87 -13.96
CA MET A 88 2.03 -14.57 -13.95
C MET A 88 0.92 -13.63 -13.47
N SER A 89 -0.23 -13.71 -14.10
CA SER A 89 -1.41 -12.86 -13.78
C SER A 89 -2.31 -13.51 -12.73
N GLU A 90 -2.41 -14.84 -12.72
CA GLU A 90 -3.23 -15.55 -11.75
C GLU A 90 -2.47 -15.66 -10.41
N TRP A 91 -3.04 -15.10 -9.35
CA TRP A 91 -2.37 -14.88 -8.06
C TRP A 91 -2.02 -16.18 -7.34
N GLU A 92 -2.94 -17.13 -7.29
CA GLU A 92 -2.74 -18.38 -6.54
C GLU A 92 -1.60 -19.21 -7.16
N SER A 93 -1.67 -19.46 -8.46
CA SER A 93 -0.63 -20.16 -9.20
C SER A 93 0.71 -19.43 -9.14
N LYS A 94 0.68 -18.10 -9.13
CA LYS A 94 1.88 -17.28 -9.01
C LYS A 94 2.57 -17.48 -7.67
N ILE A 95 1.85 -17.34 -6.55
CA ILE A 95 2.40 -17.54 -5.19
C ILE A 95 2.94 -18.96 -5.04
N GLU A 96 2.20 -19.95 -5.54
CA GLU A 96 2.60 -21.36 -5.52
C GLU A 96 3.89 -21.60 -6.32
N ALA A 97 3.97 -21.06 -7.53
CA ALA A 97 5.15 -21.18 -8.39
C ALA A 97 6.38 -20.44 -7.81
N ILE A 98 6.15 -19.27 -7.20
CA ILE A 98 7.22 -18.53 -6.50
C ILE A 98 7.74 -19.36 -5.33
N ALA A 99 6.88 -19.85 -4.45
CA ALA A 99 7.28 -20.67 -3.31
C ALA A 99 8.12 -21.87 -3.76
N ASN A 100 7.61 -22.66 -4.70
CA ASN A 100 8.30 -23.86 -5.21
C ASN A 100 9.67 -23.55 -5.83
N SER A 101 9.78 -22.43 -6.55
CA SER A 101 11.03 -22.04 -7.23
C SER A 101 12.05 -21.38 -6.32
N THR A 102 11.63 -20.84 -5.17
CA THR A 102 12.52 -20.04 -4.30
C THR A 102 12.95 -20.77 -3.02
N ILE A 103 12.18 -21.73 -2.54
CA ILE A 103 12.56 -22.56 -1.37
C ILE A 103 13.98 -23.13 -1.49
N PRO A 104 14.41 -23.75 -2.63
CA PRO A 104 15.75 -24.32 -2.74
C PRO A 104 16.85 -23.28 -3.01
N VAL A 105 16.54 -22.00 -3.06
CA VAL A 105 17.48 -20.93 -3.42
C VAL A 105 18.02 -20.26 -2.17
N ASN A 106 19.31 -19.89 -2.16
CA ASN A 106 19.87 -19.02 -1.14
C ASN A 106 19.34 -17.59 -1.34
N VAL A 107 18.24 -17.23 -0.67
CA VAL A 107 17.66 -15.89 -0.71
C VAL A 107 18.28 -15.05 0.40
N THR A 108 18.84 -13.89 0.04
CA THR A 108 19.51 -12.97 0.98
C THR A 108 18.72 -11.67 1.22
N ASN A 109 17.84 -11.33 0.30
CA ASN A 109 17.02 -10.13 0.42
C ASN A 109 15.65 -10.28 -0.22
N LEU A 110 14.69 -9.53 0.30
CA LEU A 110 13.32 -9.46 -0.19
C LEU A 110 13.04 -8.06 -0.72
N SER A 111 12.16 -7.97 -1.74
CA SER A 111 11.62 -6.70 -2.22
C SER A 111 10.16 -6.86 -2.61
N GLY A 112 9.30 -5.97 -2.12
CA GLY A 112 7.88 -6.02 -2.44
C GLY A 112 6.99 -5.33 -1.40
N VAL A 113 5.69 -5.46 -1.60
CA VAL A 113 4.66 -4.93 -0.68
C VAL A 113 4.55 -5.83 0.55
N PRO A 114 4.58 -5.30 1.78
CA PRO A 114 4.54 -6.08 3.02
C PRO A 114 3.41 -7.10 3.10
N SER A 115 2.18 -6.71 2.75
CA SER A 115 1.03 -7.60 2.79
C SER A 115 1.19 -8.82 1.86
N TRP A 116 1.65 -8.59 0.64
CA TRP A 116 1.85 -9.65 -0.36
C TRP A 116 3.00 -10.59 0.02
N MET A 117 4.11 -10.00 0.48
CA MET A 117 5.27 -10.78 0.91
C MET A 117 4.93 -11.65 2.11
N LEU A 118 4.12 -11.18 3.05
CA LEU A 118 3.69 -11.97 4.20
C LEU A 118 2.84 -13.19 3.80
N VAL A 119 1.98 -13.05 2.79
CA VAL A 119 1.22 -14.18 2.22
C VAL A 119 2.16 -15.23 1.64
N LEU A 120 3.15 -14.80 0.86
CA LEU A 120 4.16 -15.69 0.29
C LEU A 120 4.97 -16.39 1.38
N ILE A 121 5.44 -15.68 2.40
CA ILE A 121 6.19 -16.24 3.53
C ILE A 121 5.37 -17.30 4.24
N LYS A 122 4.11 -17.02 4.58
CA LYS A 122 3.21 -18.01 5.23
C LYS A 122 3.00 -19.24 4.38
N ASN A 123 2.87 -19.10 3.06
CA ASN A 123 2.77 -20.23 2.13
C ASN A 123 4.07 -21.08 2.14
N ILE A 124 5.24 -20.43 2.12
CA ILE A 124 6.55 -21.11 2.18
C ILE A 124 6.71 -21.88 3.49
N LEU A 125 6.40 -21.29 4.63
CA LEU A 125 6.48 -21.94 5.93
C LEU A 125 5.53 -23.14 6.03
N GLN A 126 4.31 -22.99 5.55
CA GLN A 126 3.35 -24.10 5.48
C GLN A 126 3.84 -25.26 4.63
N LYS A 127 4.44 -24.97 3.46
CA LYS A 127 4.98 -26.01 2.55
C LYS A 127 6.20 -26.72 3.11
N THR A 128 7.06 -26.01 3.80
CA THR A 128 8.31 -26.56 4.34
C THR A 128 8.15 -27.19 5.71
N GLY A 129 7.03 -26.93 6.41
CA GLY A 129 6.81 -27.33 7.80
C GLY A 129 7.71 -26.59 8.79
N LYS A 130 8.36 -25.50 8.35
CA LYS A 130 9.28 -24.70 9.17
C LYS A 130 8.52 -23.67 10.00
N GLN A 131 9.09 -23.28 11.14
CA GLN A 131 8.50 -22.31 12.06
C GLN A 131 8.90 -20.88 11.74
N SER A 132 10.10 -20.70 11.16
CA SER A 132 10.63 -19.39 10.84
C SER A 132 11.34 -19.37 9.48
N LEU A 133 11.43 -18.20 8.87
CA LEU A 133 11.95 -18.05 7.51
C LEU A 133 13.47 -18.26 7.43
N GLU A 134 14.20 -17.96 8.49
CA GLU A 134 15.64 -18.25 8.60
C GLU A 134 15.96 -19.75 8.56
N GLU A 135 15.02 -20.62 8.89
CA GLU A 135 15.19 -22.06 8.70
C GLU A 135 15.12 -22.46 7.21
N VAL A 136 14.48 -21.63 6.39
CA VAL A 136 14.40 -21.81 4.93
C VAL A 136 15.55 -21.06 4.25
N TRP A 137 15.79 -19.81 4.65
CA TRP A 137 16.82 -18.92 4.09
C TRP A 137 17.75 -18.37 5.17
N PRO A 138 18.77 -19.11 5.60
CA PRO A 138 19.63 -18.73 6.72
C PRO A 138 20.44 -17.44 6.50
N ASN A 139 20.58 -17.00 5.26
CA ASN A 139 21.33 -15.80 4.88
C ASN A 139 20.44 -14.60 4.57
N LEU A 140 19.13 -14.71 4.85
CA LEU A 140 18.21 -13.58 4.68
C LEU A 140 18.55 -12.47 5.67
N GLU A 141 18.74 -11.24 5.17
CA GLU A 141 19.21 -10.13 6.00
C GLU A 141 18.42 -8.83 5.84
N VAL A 142 17.71 -8.63 4.71
CA VAL A 142 17.00 -7.35 4.48
C VAL A 142 15.73 -7.52 3.67
N PHE A 143 14.72 -6.72 4.03
CA PHE A 143 13.49 -6.54 3.26
C PHE A 143 13.34 -5.07 2.86
N PHE A 144 13.43 -4.78 1.56
CA PHE A 144 13.05 -3.50 0.99
C PHE A 144 11.54 -3.49 0.74
N HIS A 145 10.82 -2.68 1.46
CA HIS A 145 9.38 -2.64 1.39
C HIS A 145 8.84 -1.24 1.07
N GLY A 146 7.62 -1.19 0.60
CA GLY A 146 6.93 0.06 0.28
C GLY A 146 5.50 -0.21 -0.21
N GLY A 147 4.83 0.83 -0.66
CA GLY A 147 3.47 0.77 -1.16
C GLY A 147 2.40 0.82 -0.07
N VAL A 148 2.69 0.31 1.12
CA VAL A 148 1.81 0.40 2.31
C VAL A 148 2.64 0.63 3.57
N ALA A 149 2.04 1.22 4.61
CA ALA A 149 2.68 1.37 5.90
C ALA A 149 3.11 0.00 6.48
N PHE A 150 4.36 -0.09 6.95
CA PHE A 150 4.91 -1.35 7.48
C PHE A 150 4.47 -1.65 8.92
N ASN A 151 4.23 -0.62 9.73
CA ASN A 151 3.93 -0.78 11.15
C ASN A 151 2.81 -1.79 11.46
N PRO A 152 1.68 -1.84 10.72
CA PRO A 152 0.62 -2.83 10.97
C PRO A 152 1.06 -4.29 10.79
N TYR A 153 2.13 -4.52 10.05
CA TYR A 153 2.64 -5.86 9.75
C TYR A 153 3.83 -6.27 10.62
N ARG A 154 4.42 -5.33 11.34
CA ARG A 154 5.69 -5.52 12.08
C ARG A 154 5.66 -6.74 13.01
N GLU A 155 4.61 -6.89 13.80
CA GLU A 155 4.50 -8.02 14.73
C GLU A 155 4.33 -9.36 14.01
N GLN A 156 3.58 -9.39 12.90
CA GLN A 156 3.46 -10.59 12.08
C GLN A 156 4.80 -10.99 11.46
N TYR A 157 5.60 -10.01 11.02
CA TYR A 157 6.95 -10.28 10.50
C TYR A 157 7.88 -10.82 11.58
N LYS A 158 7.82 -10.32 12.82
CA LYS A 158 8.58 -10.87 13.96
C LYS A 158 8.22 -12.31 14.29
N GLN A 159 6.97 -12.71 14.07
CA GLN A 159 6.54 -14.10 14.28
C GLN A 159 7.12 -15.06 13.25
N VAL A 160 7.28 -14.62 12.01
CA VAL A 160 7.74 -15.46 10.89
C VAL A 160 9.22 -15.30 10.56
N ILE A 161 9.87 -14.22 11.03
CA ILE A 161 11.31 -13.95 10.90
C ILE A 161 11.82 -13.56 12.28
N GLN A 162 12.53 -14.47 12.94
CA GLN A 162 13.00 -14.31 14.31
C GLN A 162 14.47 -13.86 14.37
N SER A 163 15.15 -13.80 13.22
CA SER A 163 16.55 -13.40 13.14
C SER A 163 16.75 -11.94 13.58
N PRO A 164 17.63 -11.67 14.57
CA PRO A 164 17.98 -10.32 14.99
C PRO A 164 18.80 -9.57 13.92
N LYS A 165 19.27 -10.26 12.88
CA LYS A 165 20.01 -9.67 11.75
C LYS A 165 19.10 -9.16 10.64
N MET A 166 17.79 -9.35 10.77
CA MET A 166 16.84 -8.93 9.75
C MET A 166 16.62 -7.42 9.81
N HIS A 167 16.89 -6.75 8.71
CA HIS A 167 16.66 -5.32 8.53
C HIS A 167 15.43 -5.07 7.67
N TYR A 168 14.71 -4.00 7.97
CA TYR A 168 13.57 -3.54 7.21
C TYR A 168 13.86 -2.13 6.72
N VAL A 169 13.85 -1.93 5.40
CA VAL A 169 14.19 -0.66 4.76
C VAL A 169 13.00 -0.18 3.95
N GLU A 170 12.43 0.93 4.37
CA GLU A 170 11.29 1.53 3.67
C GLU A 170 11.74 2.26 2.41
N THR A 171 10.97 2.08 1.33
CA THR A 171 11.15 2.79 0.06
C THR A 171 9.81 3.37 -0.40
N TYR A 172 9.85 4.56 -0.96
CA TYR A 172 8.67 5.19 -1.52
C TYR A 172 8.81 5.36 -3.03
N ASN A 173 8.14 4.48 -3.74
CA ASN A 173 8.01 4.52 -5.18
C ASN A 173 6.55 4.38 -5.60
N ALA A 174 6.17 5.07 -6.66
CA ALA A 174 4.86 5.01 -7.29
C ALA A 174 5.03 4.98 -8.81
N SER A 175 3.96 4.79 -9.56
CA SER A 175 4.01 4.82 -11.03
C SER A 175 4.57 6.13 -11.57
N GLU A 176 4.42 7.21 -10.81
CA GLU A 176 4.84 8.57 -11.13
C GLU A 176 6.34 8.80 -10.93
N GLY A 177 6.99 8.09 -10.01
CA GLY A 177 8.40 8.26 -9.72
C GLY A 177 8.89 7.51 -8.49
N TYR A 178 10.18 7.66 -8.21
CA TYR A 178 10.83 7.15 -7.00
C TYR A 178 11.22 8.32 -6.11
N PHE A 179 10.68 8.38 -4.90
CA PHE A 179 10.70 9.61 -4.08
C PHE A 179 11.54 9.51 -2.82
N GLY A 180 11.66 8.33 -2.22
CA GLY A 180 12.36 8.20 -0.96
C GLY A 180 12.89 6.81 -0.65
N THR A 181 13.92 6.78 0.19
CA THR A 181 14.51 5.56 0.75
C THR A 181 14.97 5.83 2.17
N GLN A 182 14.64 4.96 3.08
CA GLN A 182 15.19 4.98 4.44
C GLN A 182 16.70 4.76 4.38
N ASN A 183 17.45 5.60 5.05
CA ASN A 183 18.93 5.59 5.06
C ASN A 183 19.52 5.44 6.48
N ASP A 184 18.67 5.16 7.46
CA ASP A 184 19.03 4.92 8.85
C ASP A 184 17.98 3.98 9.46
N LEU A 185 18.39 2.84 9.99
CA LEU A 185 17.47 1.85 10.57
C LEU A 185 16.85 2.30 11.89
N SER A 186 17.47 3.26 12.56
CA SER A 186 16.95 3.85 13.81
C SER A 186 15.94 4.99 13.57
N ASP A 187 15.90 5.52 12.34
CA ASP A 187 15.02 6.62 11.94
C ASP A 187 14.02 6.13 10.88
N PRO A 188 12.70 6.12 11.15
CA PRO A 188 11.70 5.69 10.20
C PRO A 188 11.54 6.63 9.00
N ALA A 189 12.15 7.82 9.03
CA ALA A 189 12.04 8.77 7.95
C ALA A 189 12.91 8.37 6.75
N MET A 190 12.38 8.62 5.57
CA MET A 190 13.06 8.38 4.30
C MET A 190 13.80 9.64 3.83
N LEU A 191 14.97 9.43 3.26
CA LEU A 191 15.70 10.47 2.52
C LEU A 191 14.93 10.83 1.25
N LEU A 192 14.67 12.13 1.03
CA LEU A 192 14.03 12.60 -0.21
C LEU A 192 15.03 12.57 -1.37
N MET A 193 14.62 11.96 -2.48
CA MET A 193 15.44 11.85 -3.71
C MET A 193 15.28 13.11 -4.56
N ILE A 194 16.10 14.12 -4.31
CA ILE A 194 15.98 15.45 -4.93
C ILE A 194 16.64 15.56 -6.31
N ASP A 195 17.50 14.61 -6.67
CA ASP A 195 18.29 14.63 -7.91
C ASP A 195 17.79 13.62 -8.98
N TYR A 196 16.53 13.19 -8.87
CA TYR A 196 15.90 12.23 -9.77
C TYR A 196 15.11 12.86 -10.92
N GLY A 197 15.34 14.16 -11.20
CA GLY A 197 14.64 14.89 -12.26
C GLY A 197 13.15 15.12 -11.93
N ILE A 198 12.82 15.19 -10.66
CA ILE A 198 11.51 15.50 -10.15
C ILE A 198 11.57 16.85 -9.44
N PHE A 199 10.73 17.78 -9.86
CA PHE A 199 10.51 19.03 -9.14
C PHE A 199 9.35 18.84 -8.18
N TYR A 200 9.60 19.14 -6.90
CA TYR A 200 8.64 18.97 -5.80
C TYR A 200 8.04 20.29 -5.38
N GLU A 201 6.73 20.29 -5.23
CA GLU A 201 5.98 21.31 -4.52
C GLU A 201 5.19 20.66 -3.38
N PHE A 202 4.98 21.41 -2.32
CA PHE A 202 4.30 20.93 -1.12
C PHE A 202 3.13 21.83 -0.80
N MET A 203 1.91 21.29 -0.84
CA MET A 203 0.68 22.02 -0.53
C MET A 203 0.32 21.74 0.93
N PRO A 204 0.28 22.77 1.80
CA PRO A 204 -0.25 22.63 3.16
C PRO A 204 -1.65 22.01 3.12
N LEU A 205 -1.99 21.14 4.08
CA LEU A 205 -3.28 20.43 4.03
C LEU A 205 -4.49 21.38 4.10
N GLU A 206 -4.35 22.54 4.74
CA GLU A 206 -5.36 23.60 4.80
C GLU A 206 -5.63 24.29 3.46
N GLU A 207 -4.78 24.04 2.47
CA GLU A 207 -4.95 24.56 1.10
C GLU A 207 -5.65 23.57 0.16
N VAL A 208 -5.71 22.27 0.55
CA VAL A 208 -6.31 21.23 -0.27
C VAL A 208 -7.80 21.50 -0.50
N GLY A 209 -8.20 21.49 -1.76
CA GLY A 209 -9.60 21.74 -2.16
C GLY A 209 -9.95 23.21 -2.39
N LYS A 210 -9.03 24.15 -2.18
CA LYS A 210 -9.23 25.55 -2.58
C LYS A 210 -9.12 25.69 -4.09
N GLU A 211 -9.79 26.67 -4.64
CA GLU A 211 -9.74 26.98 -6.10
C GLU A 211 -8.31 27.38 -6.53
N PHE A 212 -7.63 28.18 -5.73
CA PHE A 212 -6.26 28.66 -5.93
C PHE A 212 -5.38 28.29 -4.72
N PRO A 213 -5.00 27.00 -4.58
CA PRO A 213 -4.23 26.56 -3.44
C PRO A 213 -2.79 27.10 -3.51
N ARG A 214 -2.26 27.53 -2.38
CA ARG A 214 -0.84 27.89 -2.26
C ARG A 214 0.01 26.64 -2.08
N THR A 215 1.17 26.64 -2.72
CA THR A 215 2.21 25.62 -2.56
C THR A 215 3.50 26.31 -2.15
N CYS A 216 4.39 25.56 -1.54
CA CYS A 216 5.76 26.01 -1.25
C CYS A 216 6.77 25.05 -1.91
N CYS A 217 7.96 25.57 -2.18
CA CYS A 217 9.10 24.78 -2.63
C CYS A 217 9.79 24.08 -1.44
N LEU A 218 10.77 23.23 -1.74
CA LEU A 218 11.42 22.39 -0.74
C LEU A 218 12.12 23.19 0.36
N GLU A 219 12.71 24.34 0.04
CA GLU A 219 13.39 25.22 1.00
C GLU A 219 12.44 25.83 2.03
N GLU A 220 11.17 26.00 1.66
CA GLU A 220 10.14 26.68 2.44
C GLU A 220 9.36 25.73 3.36
N VAL A 221 9.52 24.40 3.21
CA VAL A 221 8.79 23.46 4.06
C VAL A 221 9.12 23.65 5.53
N GLU A 222 8.13 23.47 6.37
CA GLU A 222 8.26 23.51 7.83
C GLU A 222 8.34 22.08 8.38
N LEU A 223 9.20 21.86 9.38
CA LEU A 223 9.29 20.57 10.05
C LEU A 223 7.99 20.26 10.81
N ASN A 224 7.62 18.99 10.80
CA ASN A 224 6.44 18.45 11.48
C ASN A 224 5.07 18.98 10.97
N LYS A 225 5.05 19.70 9.86
CA LYS A 225 3.84 20.10 9.16
C LYS A 225 3.48 19.10 8.06
N ASN A 226 2.19 18.82 7.89
CA ASN A 226 1.70 17.91 6.86
C ASN A 226 1.47 18.66 5.54
N TYR A 227 1.91 18.06 4.45
CA TYR A 227 1.78 18.55 3.10
C TYR A 227 1.24 17.49 2.16
N ALA A 228 0.39 17.85 1.21
CA ALA A 228 0.14 17.06 0.02
C ALA A 228 1.32 17.22 -0.95
N MET A 229 1.87 16.12 -1.43
CA MET A 229 3.00 16.13 -2.37
C MET A 229 2.49 16.38 -3.80
N ILE A 230 3.11 17.34 -4.47
CA ILE A 230 2.87 17.68 -5.87
C ILE A 230 4.19 17.54 -6.62
N ILE A 231 4.15 16.97 -7.79
CA ILE A 231 5.35 16.73 -8.60
C ILE A 231 5.21 17.28 -10.01
N SER A 232 6.33 17.74 -10.54
CA SER A 232 6.51 17.95 -11.97
C SER A 232 7.71 17.12 -12.44
N THR A 233 7.53 16.37 -13.52
CA THR A 233 8.54 15.42 -14.01
C THR A 233 8.88 15.64 -15.46
N SER A 234 10.10 15.29 -15.86
CA SER A 234 10.52 15.25 -17.26
C SER A 234 9.74 14.27 -18.13
N CYS A 235 8.88 13.43 -17.50
CA CYS A 235 8.04 12.44 -18.17
C CYS A 235 6.63 12.96 -18.51
N GLY A 236 6.39 14.27 -18.35
CA GLY A 236 5.14 14.92 -18.79
C GLY A 236 4.08 15.12 -17.69
N LEU A 237 4.40 14.87 -16.44
CA LEU A 237 3.54 15.30 -15.34
C LEU A 237 3.87 16.73 -14.97
N TRP A 238 2.85 17.59 -14.90
CA TRP A 238 2.98 19.00 -14.56
C TRP A 238 2.10 19.31 -13.36
N ARG A 239 2.71 19.70 -12.24
CA ARG A 239 2.04 19.99 -10.97
C ARG A 239 0.99 18.93 -10.59
N TYR A 240 1.38 17.67 -10.76
CA TYR A 240 0.52 16.52 -10.52
C TYR A 240 0.47 16.20 -9.02
N MET A 241 -0.73 16.23 -8.45
CA MET A 241 -0.97 15.85 -7.06
C MET A 241 -1.10 14.33 -6.97
N ILE A 242 -0.09 13.67 -6.41
CA ILE A 242 -0.04 12.20 -6.26
C ILE A 242 -1.19 11.70 -5.36
N GLY A 243 -1.61 12.56 -4.44
CA GLY A 243 -2.64 12.24 -3.45
C GLY A 243 -2.07 11.76 -2.12
N ASP A 244 -0.78 11.54 -2.00
CA ASP A 244 -0.12 11.20 -0.72
C ASP A 244 0.20 12.45 0.08
N THR A 245 0.17 12.32 1.41
CA THR A 245 0.58 13.36 2.34
C THR A 245 1.87 12.97 3.05
N VAL A 246 2.75 13.96 3.21
CA VAL A 246 4.07 13.78 3.81
C VAL A 246 4.32 14.81 4.91
N LYS A 247 5.21 14.47 5.82
CA LYS A 247 5.67 15.36 6.89
C LYS A 247 7.19 15.30 6.98
N PHE A 248 7.85 16.45 6.90
CA PHE A 248 9.30 16.54 7.03
C PHE A 248 9.72 16.44 8.49
N THR A 249 10.75 15.62 8.72
CA THR A 249 11.38 15.43 10.04
C THR A 249 12.78 16.06 10.11
N SER A 250 13.41 16.32 8.95
CA SER A 250 14.71 16.98 8.82
C SER A 250 14.79 17.77 7.51
N LYS A 251 15.57 18.83 7.50
CA LYS A 251 15.93 19.64 6.29
C LYS A 251 17.38 19.44 5.84
N ASN A 252 18.22 18.81 6.66
CA ASN A 252 19.61 18.57 6.30
C ASN A 252 20.08 17.19 6.82
N PRO A 253 20.04 16.16 5.97
CA PRO A 253 19.37 16.11 4.68
C PRO A 253 17.83 16.18 4.81
N TYR A 254 17.14 16.44 3.71
CA TYR A 254 15.68 16.38 3.70
C TYR A 254 15.19 14.96 3.94
N LYS A 255 14.51 14.76 5.07
CA LYS A 255 13.87 13.49 5.42
C LYS A 255 12.39 13.71 5.69
N PHE A 256 11.59 12.72 5.32
CA PHE A 256 10.13 12.77 5.48
C PHE A 256 9.55 11.41 5.81
N ILE A 257 8.33 11.43 6.34
CA ILE A 257 7.47 10.26 6.51
C ILE A 257 6.18 10.46 5.72
N ILE A 258 5.60 9.36 5.24
CA ILE A 258 4.24 9.37 4.65
C ILE A 258 3.25 9.38 5.81
N THR A 259 2.29 10.31 5.77
CA THR A 259 1.30 10.48 6.84
C THR A 259 -0.11 10.05 6.44
N GLY A 260 -0.36 9.82 5.14
CA GLY A 260 -1.67 9.39 4.64
C GLY A 260 -1.92 9.85 3.21
N ARG A 261 -3.19 10.12 2.91
CA ARG A 261 -3.62 10.59 1.58
C ARG A 261 -4.64 11.73 1.66
N THR A 262 -4.73 12.50 0.58
CA THR A 262 -5.65 13.64 0.46
C THR A 262 -7.09 13.22 0.17
N LYS A 263 -7.35 11.98 -0.26
CA LYS A 263 -8.68 11.45 -0.55
C LYS A 263 -9.05 10.32 0.42
N HIS A 264 -10.34 10.18 0.68
CA HIS A 264 -10.87 9.09 1.50
C HIS A 264 -10.73 7.75 0.77
N PHE A 265 -9.92 6.85 1.32
CA PHE A 265 -9.74 5.50 0.83
C PHE A 265 -9.09 4.64 1.93
N ILE A 266 -9.12 3.32 1.79
CA ILE A 266 -8.41 2.39 2.65
C ILE A 266 -7.32 1.69 1.83
N ASN A 267 -6.07 1.80 2.29
CA ASN A 267 -4.91 1.12 1.73
C ASN A 267 -4.00 0.57 2.84
N ALA A 268 -4.61 0.18 3.95
CA ALA A 268 -3.88 -0.27 5.13
C ALA A 268 -3.18 -1.61 4.90
N PHE A 269 -3.70 -2.42 3.96
CA PHE A 269 -3.20 -3.74 3.61
C PHE A 269 -2.73 -3.82 2.15
N GLY A 270 -2.75 -2.72 1.40
CA GLY A 270 -2.41 -2.64 -0.03
C GLY A 270 -3.60 -2.96 -0.93
N GLU A 271 -4.82 -2.77 -0.45
CA GLU A 271 -6.07 -3.05 -1.15
C GLU A 271 -6.59 -1.88 -1.98
N GLU A 272 -6.03 -0.69 -1.81
CA GLU A 272 -6.41 0.54 -2.52
C GLU A 272 -7.92 0.75 -2.70
N LEU A 273 -8.69 0.47 -1.62
CA LEU A 273 -10.13 0.56 -1.64
C LEU A 273 -10.56 2.04 -1.66
N ILE A 274 -11.10 2.49 -2.77
CA ILE A 274 -11.60 3.87 -2.96
C ILE A 274 -13.11 3.96 -2.73
N VAL A 275 -13.63 5.18 -2.56
CA VAL A 275 -15.06 5.42 -2.30
C VAL A 275 -15.94 4.85 -3.41
N ASP A 276 -15.53 4.92 -4.68
CA ASP A 276 -16.27 4.33 -5.80
C ASP A 276 -16.46 2.80 -5.67
N ASN A 277 -15.42 2.09 -5.20
CA ASN A 277 -15.53 0.65 -4.91
C ASN A 277 -16.53 0.40 -3.77
N ALA A 278 -16.43 1.19 -2.70
CA ALA A 278 -17.33 1.09 -1.54
C ALA A 278 -18.79 1.31 -1.93
N GLU A 279 -19.06 2.35 -2.72
CA GLU A 279 -20.40 2.67 -3.17
C GLU A 279 -20.98 1.58 -4.10
N LYS A 280 -20.20 1.06 -5.03
CA LYS A 280 -20.61 -0.09 -5.88
C LYS A 280 -20.96 -1.31 -5.03
N GLY A 281 -20.15 -1.62 -4.03
CA GLY A 281 -20.40 -2.71 -3.09
C GLY A 281 -21.70 -2.54 -2.31
N LEU A 282 -21.90 -1.35 -1.75
CA LEU A 282 -23.12 -1.02 -0.99
C LEU A 282 -24.38 -1.05 -1.86
N ILE A 283 -24.32 -0.49 -3.09
CA ILE A 283 -25.45 -0.50 -4.03
C ILE A 283 -25.89 -1.95 -4.32
N LYS A 284 -24.93 -2.85 -4.63
CA LYS A 284 -25.24 -4.25 -4.92
C LYS A 284 -25.77 -4.98 -3.69
N ALA A 285 -25.16 -4.76 -2.52
CA ALA A 285 -25.64 -5.37 -1.26
C ALA A 285 -27.06 -4.91 -0.91
N CYS A 286 -27.35 -3.62 -1.05
CA CYS A 286 -28.70 -3.07 -0.86
C CYS A 286 -29.72 -3.68 -1.86
N ALA A 287 -29.36 -3.76 -3.15
CA ALA A 287 -30.24 -4.31 -4.16
C ALA A 287 -30.58 -5.78 -3.90
N MET A 288 -29.65 -6.58 -3.43
CA MET A 288 -29.83 -8.01 -3.19
C MET A 288 -30.54 -8.33 -1.85
N THR A 289 -30.42 -7.44 -0.86
CA THR A 289 -31.00 -7.68 0.49
C THR A 289 -32.23 -6.82 0.79
N GLY A 290 -32.60 -5.91 -0.14
CA GLY A 290 -33.69 -4.96 0.10
C GLY A 290 -33.39 -3.91 1.16
N ALA A 291 -32.15 -3.81 1.63
CA ALA A 291 -31.69 -2.82 2.59
C ALA A 291 -31.60 -1.42 1.96
N GLN A 292 -31.60 -0.40 2.83
CA GLN A 292 -31.31 0.99 2.45
C GLN A 292 -30.30 1.57 3.44
N VAL A 293 -29.17 2.01 2.94
CA VAL A 293 -28.11 2.65 3.72
C VAL A 293 -28.32 4.16 3.72
N SER A 294 -28.35 4.77 4.91
CA SER A 294 -28.38 6.24 5.07
C SER A 294 -26.99 6.83 5.03
N ASP A 295 -26.06 6.25 5.78
CA ASP A 295 -24.69 6.72 5.88
C ASP A 295 -23.73 5.59 6.30
N TYR A 296 -22.43 5.78 6.09
CA TYR A 296 -21.43 4.80 6.49
C TYR A 296 -20.04 5.42 6.70
N SER A 297 -19.23 4.71 7.47
CA SER A 297 -17.80 4.92 7.59
C SER A 297 -17.10 3.57 7.70
N ALA A 298 -15.93 3.43 7.11
CA ALA A 298 -15.15 2.21 7.22
C ALA A 298 -13.68 2.52 7.51
N ALA A 299 -13.06 1.64 8.30
CA ALA A 299 -11.64 1.73 8.66
C ALA A 299 -11.07 0.32 8.86
N PRO A 300 -9.72 0.16 8.75
CA PRO A 300 -9.08 -1.12 9.00
C PRO A 300 -9.09 -1.48 10.48
N VAL A 301 -9.23 -2.77 10.79
CA VAL A 301 -8.86 -3.38 12.07
C VAL A 301 -7.51 -4.05 11.83
N PHE A 302 -6.50 -3.65 12.58
CA PHE A 302 -5.17 -4.24 12.50
C PHE A 302 -5.08 -5.48 13.39
N MET A 303 -4.16 -6.38 13.04
CA MET A 303 -3.92 -7.58 13.82
C MET A 303 -3.32 -7.22 15.18
N ASP A 304 -3.95 -7.74 16.23
CA ASP A 304 -3.40 -7.78 17.59
C ASP A 304 -3.49 -9.21 18.15
N GLU A 305 -3.28 -9.39 19.46
CA GLU A 305 -3.38 -10.70 20.10
C GLU A 305 -4.80 -11.31 20.02
N HIS A 306 -5.84 -10.52 19.75
CA HIS A 306 -7.24 -10.91 19.77
C HIS A 306 -7.95 -10.77 18.43
N ALA A 307 -7.40 -10.01 17.46
CA ALA A 307 -8.05 -9.71 16.19
C ALA A 307 -7.14 -10.00 14.98
N LYS A 308 -7.74 -10.51 13.90
CA LYS A 308 -7.10 -10.61 12.58
C LYS A 308 -7.44 -9.37 11.76
N CYS A 309 -6.57 -9.00 10.81
CA CYS A 309 -6.80 -7.88 9.90
C CYS A 309 -8.13 -8.01 9.16
N ARG A 310 -8.94 -6.96 9.18
CA ARG A 310 -10.21 -6.86 8.43
C ARG A 310 -10.60 -5.42 8.20
N HIS A 311 -11.57 -5.18 7.34
CA HIS A 311 -12.29 -3.90 7.31
C HIS A 311 -13.48 -3.96 8.26
N GLN A 312 -13.65 -2.92 9.06
CA GLN A 312 -14.83 -2.70 9.89
C GLN A 312 -15.66 -1.57 9.30
N TRP A 313 -16.90 -1.86 9.01
CA TRP A 313 -17.86 -0.97 8.41
C TRP A 313 -18.93 -0.61 9.43
N LEU A 314 -19.03 0.65 9.78
CA LEU A 314 -20.09 1.20 10.60
C LEU A 314 -21.14 1.78 9.66
N ILE A 315 -22.34 1.19 9.64
CA ILE A 315 -23.37 1.49 8.66
C ILE A 315 -24.69 1.86 9.36
N GLU A 316 -25.21 3.04 9.03
CA GLU A 316 -26.55 3.46 9.43
C GLU A 316 -27.54 3.07 8.33
N PHE A 317 -28.52 2.24 8.70
CA PHE A 317 -29.54 1.79 7.78
C PHE A 317 -30.83 2.61 7.93
N ALA A 318 -31.36 3.12 6.81
CA ALA A 318 -32.73 3.61 6.73
C ALA A 318 -33.73 2.45 6.73
N LYS A 319 -33.35 1.31 6.10
CA LYS A 319 -34.08 0.05 6.14
C LYS A 319 -33.07 -1.08 6.33
N MET A 320 -33.26 -1.87 7.38
CA MET A 320 -32.39 -3.00 7.71
C MET A 320 -32.48 -4.11 6.65
N PRO A 321 -31.38 -4.83 6.36
CA PRO A 321 -31.46 -6.11 5.66
C PRO A 321 -32.07 -7.20 6.55
N ASP A 322 -32.53 -8.27 5.94
CA ASP A 322 -33.04 -9.45 6.69
C ASP A 322 -31.95 -10.17 7.48
N SER A 323 -30.68 -10.12 6.98
CA SER A 323 -29.48 -10.60 7.66
C SER A 323 -28.31 -9.68 7.38
N ILE A 324 -27.64 -9.23 8.46
CA ILE A 324 -26.41 -8.43 8.41
C ILE A 324 -25.26 -9.27 7.86
N GLU A 325 -25.18 -10.54 8.21
CA GLU A 325 -24.14 -11.47 7.75
C GLU A 325 -24.24 -11.65 6.23
N ASN A 326 -25.45 -11.82 5.69
CA ASN A 326 -25.67 -11.93 4.26
C ASN A 326 -25.34 -10.61 3.54
N PHE A 327 -25.73 -9.47 4.10
CA PHE A 327 -25.38 -8.16 3.58
C PHE A 327 -23.85 -8.00 3.51
N ALA A 328 -23.14 -8.32 4.60
CA ALA A 328 -21.69 -8.25 4.69
C ALA A 328 -21.01 -9.18 3.67
N ALA A 329 -21.51 -10.39 3.48
CA ALA A 329 -20.98 -11.34 2.51
C ALA A 329 -21.13 -10.86 1.06
N ILE A 330 -22.26 -10.25 0.70
CA ILE A 330 -22.50 -9.66 -0.61
C ILE A 330 -21.58 -8.45 -0.82
N LEU A 331 -21.45 -7.58 0.18
CA LEU A 331 -20.55 -6.43 0.15
C LEU A 331 -19.10 -6.90 -0.07
N ASP A 332 -18.59 -7.84 0.71
CA ASP A 332 -17.24 -8.39 0.58
C ASP A 332 -16.99 -9.01 -0.80
N THR A 333 -17.96 -9.80 -1.29
CA THR A 333 -17.86 -10.42 -2.61
C THR A 333 -17.82 -9.36 -3.72
N THR A 334 -18.64 -8.34 -3.61
CA THR A 334 -18.67 -7.28 -4.61
C THR A 334 -17.40 -6.45 -4.60
N LEU A 335 -16.83 -6.18 -3.42
CA LEU A 335 -15.55 -5.49 -3.31
C LEU A 335 -14.43 -6.28 -4.00
N LYS A 336 -14.41 -7.61 -3.89
CA LYS A 336 -13.47 -8.47 -4.64
C LYS A 336 -13.67 -8.37 -6.15
N GLU A 337 -14.90 -8.31 -6.62
CA GLU A 337 -15.22 -8.19 -8.05
C GLU A 337 -14.78 -6.84 -8.66
N VAL A 338 -14.83 -5.75 -7.89
CA VAL A 338 -14.57 -4.39 -8.38
C VAL A 338 -13.18 -3.86 -8.04
N ASN A 339 -12.40 -4.61 -7.26
CA ASN A 339 -11.07 -4.22 -6.82
C ASN A 339 -10.16 -5.46 -6.69
N SER A 340 -9.27 -5.62 -7.67
CA SER A 340 -8.34 -6.75 -7.76
C SER A 340 -7.35 -6.81 -6.59
N ASP A 341 -6.94 -5.67 -6.04
CA ASP A 341 -6.04 -5.62 -4.91
C ASP A 341 -6.74 -6.08 -3.64
N TYR A 342 -8.00 -5.68 -3.44
CA TYR A 342 -8.83 -6.21 -2.37
C TYR A 342 -9.03 -7.73 -2.52
N GLU A 343 -9.35 -8.23 -3.72
CA GLU A 343 -9.47 -9.67 -4.00
C GLU A 343 -8.21 -10.42 -3.61
N ALA A 344 -7.04 -9.93 -4.06
CA ALA A 344 -5.75 -10.54 -3.72
C ALA A 344 -5.48 -10.63 -2.22
N LYS A 345 -5.87 -9.59 -1.44
CA LYS A 345 -5.71 -9.59 0.03
C LYS A 345 -6.70 -10.51 0.74
N ARG A 346 -7.89 -10.71 0.14
CA ARG A 346 -8.93 -11.58 0.68
C ARG A 346 -8.67 -13.07 0.39
N TRP A 347 -7.61 -13.40 -0.40
CA TRP A 347 -7.31 -14.77 -0.76
C TRP A 347 -7.10 -15.69 0.45
N LYS A 348 -7.92 -16.73 0.56
CA LYS A 348 -7.95 -17.70 1.69
C LYS A 348 -7.98 -17.05 3.07
N ASP A 349 -8.42 -15.81 3.17
CA ASP A 349 -8.50 -15.06 4.43
C ASP A 349 -7.18 -14.97 5.22
N ILE A 350 -6.05 -15.05 4.51
CA ILE A 350 -4.73 -15.08 5.15
C ILE A 350 -4.30 -13.67 5.55
N ALA A 351 -4.32 -12.74 4.60
CA ALA A 351 -3.88 -11.35 4.85
C ALA A 351 -5.01 -10.49 5.39
N LEU A 352 -6.22 -10.65 4.83
CA LEU A 352 -7.41 -9.88 5.20
C LEU A 352 -8.60 -10.84 5.38
N GLN A 353 -9.23 -10.80 6.55
CA GLN A 353 -10.44 -11.55 6.87
C GLN A 353 -11.67 -10.91 6.18
N PRO A 354 -12.83 -11.64 6.11
CA PRO A 354 -14.10 -11.05 5.73
C PRO A 354 -14.37 -9.75 6.49
N LEU A 355 -14.94 -8.77 5.79
CA LEU A 355 -15.29 -7.51 6.43
C LEU A 355 -16.37 -7.73 7.50
N GLU A 356 -16.35 -6.83 8.49
CA GLU A 356 -17.32 -6.81 9.58
C GLU A 356 -18.23 -5.60 9.42
N VAL A 357 -19.55 -5.81 9.53
CA VAL A 357 -20.54 -4.73 9.53
C VAL A 357 -21.07 -4.54 10.94
N ILE A 358 -20.90 -3.33 11.47
CA ILE A 358 -21.54 -2.87 12.71
C ILE A 358 -22.70 -1.97 12.36
N VAL A 359 -23.85 -2.23 12.95
CA VAL A 359 -25.03 -1.38 12.76
C VAL A 359 -24.89 -0.12 13.60
N ALA A 360 -24.92 1.02 12.94
CA ALA A 360 -25.01 2.31 13.59
C ALA A 360 -26.44 2.60 14.03
N ARG A 361 -26.61 3.17 15.23
CA ARG A 361 -27.90 3.69 15.65
C ARG A 361 -28.35 4.84 14.75
N LYS A 362 -29.65 5.04 14.65
CA LYS A 362 -30.22 6.13 13.84
C LYS A 362 -29.70 7.49 14.33
N GLY A 363 -29.22 8.30 13.39
CA GLY A 363 -28.71 9.65 13.66
C GLY A 363 -27.28 9.70 14.20
N LEU A 364 -26.58 8.57 14.30
CA LEU A 364 -25.21 8.52 14.84
C LEU A 364 -24.26 9.51 14.15
N PHE A 365 -24.23 9.50 12.83
CA PHE A 365 -23.33 10.33 12.04
C PHE A 365 -23.65 11.82 12.16
N HIS A 366 -24.93 12.17 12.29
CA HIS A 366 -25.37 13.52 12.57
C HIS A 366 -24.88 13.99 13.95
N ASP A 367 -25.05 13.17 14.98
CA ASP A 367 -24.61 13.48 16.34
C ASP A 367 -23.10 13.62 16.44
N TRP A 368 -22.35 12.77 15.73
CA TRP A 368 -20.89 12.88 15.66
C TRP A 368 -20.45 14.18 15.01
N LEU A 369 -21.07 14.60 13.90
CA LEU A 369 -20.79 15.91 13.27
C LEU A 369 -21.17 17.07 14.20
N ALA A 370 -22.27 16.97 14.95
CA ALA A 370 -22.67 17.95 15.93
C ALA A 370 -21.61 18.14 17.02
N LYS A 371 -21.14 17.00 17.59
CA LYS A 371 -20.07 16.98 18.61
C LYS A 371 -18.77 17.61 18.12
N LYS A 372 -18.47 17.49 16.83
CA LYS A 372 -17.28 18.12 16.20
C LYS A 372 -17.49 19.59 15.84
N GLY A 373 -18.66 20.18 16.10
CA GLY A 373 -18.98 21.56 15.69
C GLY A 373 -19.07 21.74 14.17
N LYS A 374 -19.38 20.66 13.45
CA LYS A 374 -19.34 20.60 11.97
C LYS A 374 -20.73 20.44 11.33
N LEU A 375 -21.80 20.75 12.08
CA LEU A 375 -23.16 20.84 11.52
C LEU A 375 -23.32 22.12 10.70
N GLY A 376 -23.84 21.98 9.49
CA GLY A 376 -24.17 23.12 8.64
C GLY A 376 -22.98 23.66 7.86
N GLY A 377 -22.45 22.89 6.92
CA GLY A 377 -21.38 23.25 6.01
C GLY A 377 -21.02 22.11 5.08
N GLN A 378 -19.95 22.25 4.31
CA GLN A 378 -19.46 21.18 3.41
C GLN A 378 -18.75 20.02 4.14
N HIS A 379 -18.97 19.87 5.44
CA HIS A 379 -18.36 18.80 6.22
C HIS A 379 -19.05 17.47 5.93
N LYS A 380 -18.25 16.51 5.45
CA LYS A 380 -18.73 15.16 5.11
C LYS A 380 -18.18 14.15 6.11
N ILE A 381 -18.96 13.08 6.32
CA ILE A 381 -18.51 11.91 7.05
C ILE A 381 -17.29 11.32 6.32
N PRO A 382 -16.19 10.97 7.03
CA PRO A 382 -15.09 10.23 6.46
C PRO A 382 -15.57 8.82 6.05
N ARG A 383 -15.85 8.64 4.75
CA ARG A 383 -16.39 7.38 4.20
C ARG A 383 -15.43 6.22 4.39
N LEU A 384 -14.17 6.45 4.08
CA LEU A 384 -13.07 5.50 4.21
C LEU A 384 -11.90 6.20 4.90
N SER A 385 -11.24 5.52 5.82
CA SER A 385 -10.07 6.05 6.53
C SER A 385 -9.02 4.97 6.72
N ASN A 386 -7.74 5.29 6.53
CA ASN A 386 -6.61 4.41 6.86
C ASN A 386 -6.34 4.30 8.36
N THR A 387 -6.90 5.22 9.15
CA THR A 387 -6.78 5.24 10.60
C THR A 387 -8.12 4.98 11.25
N ARG A 388 -8.10 4.51 12.49
CA ARG A 388 -9.31 4.24 13.27
C ARG A 388 -9.83 5.42 14.08
N GLU A 389 -9.15 6.56 14.06
CA GLU A 389 -9.48 7.73 14.88
C GLU A 389 -10.96 8.11 14.81
N TYR A 390 -11.48 8.26 13.59
CA TYR A 390 -12.88 8.67 13.40
C TYR A 390 -13.87 7.56 13.75
N ILE A 391 -13.60 6.33 13.32
CA ILE A 391 -14.51 5.22 13.55
C ILE A 391 -14.59 4.85 15.04
N GLU A 392 -13.49 4.95 15.79
CA GLU A 392 -13.50 4.72 17.24
C GLU A 392 -14.38 5.73 17.97
N GLU A 393 -14.27 7.01 17.64
CA GLU A 393 -15.15 8.03 18.21
C GLU A 393 -16.62 7.79 17.91
N MET A 394 -16.93 7.33 16.68
CA MET A 394 -18.29 6.98 16.29
C MET A 394 -18.78 5.72 17.00
N LEU A 395 -17.93 4.71 17.16
CA LEU A 395 -18.26 3.47 17.89
C LEU A 395 -18.53 3.74 19.38
N GLU A 396 -17.76 4.64 20.00
CA GLU A 396 -18.04 5.07 21.38
C GLU A 396 -19.41 5.75 21.50
N LEU A 397 -19.74 6.64 20.56
CA LEU A 397 -21.06 7.28 20.50
C LEU A 397 -22.20 6.30 20.16
N ASN A 398 -21.90 5.20 19.49
CA ASN A 398 -22.86 4.16 19.14
C ASN A 398 -23.26 3.30 20.34
N LYS A 399 -22.39 3.22 21.37
CA LYS A 399 -22.64 2.49 22.63
C LYS A 399 -23.48 3.29 23.64
N ALA A 400 -23.48 4.61 23.51
CA ALA A 400 -24.21 5.54 24.37
C ALA A 400 -25.66 5.72 23.88
#